data_4c121d7591a0115251402e920de6b475
#
_entry.id   4c121d7591a0115251402e920de6b475
#
_cell.length_a   1.000
_cell.length_b   1.000
_cell.length_c   1.000
_cell.angle_alpha   90.00
_cell.angle_beta   90.00
_cell.angle_gamma   90.00
#
_symmetry.space_group_name_H-M   'P 1'
#
loop_
_entity.id
_entity.type
_entity.pdbx_description
1 polymer ?
#
loop_
_entity_poly.entity_id
_entity_poly.type
_entity_poly.pdbx_seq_one_letter_code
_entity_poly.pdbx_strand_id
1 'polypeptide(L)'
;MKKGNGQLVLRACRGEAEYPALVDIWRSAVRATHDFLDGSDFTRIESRLASDYFPAVTLTVAEKDGKPVGFAGVHGASLEMLFVSDAVRGQGIGTALLSEVIAHQGVSKVDVNEQNHGAYGFYVSRGFVRVGRSELDADSRPYPTLHMELSTNR
;
A
#
# COMPACT_ATOMS: atom_id res chain seq x y z
N MET A 1 29.90 -0.55 12.83
CA MET A 1 29.13 -0.32 12.58
C MET A 1 28.02 -0.65 12.86
N LYS A 2 27.46 -0.35 12.91
CA LYS A 2 26.37 -0.65 13.27
C LYS A 2 25.62 -1.15 12.43
N LYS A 3 25.41 -1.71 12.22
CA LYS A 3 24.76 -2.24 11.49
C LYS A 3 23.61 -2.02 11.24
N GLY A 4 23.44 -1.67 10.60
CA GLY A 4 22.17 -1.47 10.05
C GLY A 4 21.02 -1.66 10.87
N ASN A 5 21.10 -1.66 12.08
CA ASN A 5 19.93 -1.99 12.84
C ASN A 5 18.88 -0.94 12.69
N GLY A 6 17.99 -1.17 11.81
CA GLY A 6 16.86 -0.32 11.62
C GLY A 6 17.00 0.71 10.54
N GLN A 7 18.07 0.68 9.80
CA GLN A 7 18.21 1.63 8.69
C GLN A 7 17.18 1.30 7.61
N LEU A 8 16.35 2.29 7.27
CA LEU A 8 15.33 2.15 6.26
C LEU A 8 15.81 2.75 4.96
N VAL A 9 15.70 1.99 3.89
CA VAL A 9 16.04 2.43 2.54
C VAL A 9 14.80 2.33 1.67
N LEU A 10 14.50 3.39 0.94
CA LEU A 10 13.40 3.39 -0.04
C LEU A 10 14.01 3.37 -1.42
N ARG A 11 13.58 2.45 -2.26
CA ARG A 11 14.18 2.26 -3.58
C ARG A 11 13.17 1.70 -4.56
N ALA A 12 13.49 1.77 -5.85
CA ALA A 12 12.65 1.16 -6.88
C ALA A 12 12.68 -0.37 -6.73
N CYS A 13 11.58 -1.02 -7.13
CA CYS A 13 11.51 -2.46 -7.19
C CYS A 13 12.54 -3.00 -8.20
N ARG A 14 13.15 -4.12 -7.89
CA ARG A 14 14.21 -4.72 -8.73
C ARG A 14 13.68 -5.63 -9.82
N GLY A 15 12.36 -5.61 -10.07
CA GLY A 15 11.75 -6.40 -11.13
C GLY A 15 11.05 -7.64 -10.61
N GLU A 16 10.68 -8.51 -11.53
CA GLU A 16 9.84 -9.67 -11.22
C GLU A 16 10.45 -10.61 -10.19
N ALA A 17 11.77 -10.67 -10.12
CA ALA A 17 12.42 -11.54 -9.16
C ALA A 17 12.12 -11.14 -7.73
N GLU A 18 11.72 -9.89 -7.51
CA GLU A 18 11.38 -9.41 -6.17
C GLU A 18 9.90 -9.60 -5.82
N TYR A 19 9.04 -9.91 -6.80
CA TYR A 19 7.61 -10.04 -6.57
C TYR A 19 7.25 -11.04 -5.46
N PRO A 20 7.90 -12.20 -5.34
CA PRO A 20 7.55 -13.11 -4.24
C PRO A 20 7.68 -12.47 -2.86
N ALA A 21 8.71 -11.65 -2.65
CA ALA A 21 8.89 -10.95 -1.39
C ALA A 21 7.74 -9.95 -1.15
N LEU A 22 7.29 -9.28 -2.20
CA LEU A 22 6.18 -8.33 -2.09
C LEU A 22 4.86 -9.04 -1.82
N VAL A 23 4.65 -10.22 -2.40
CA VAL A 23 3.46 -11.03 -2.10
C VAL A 23 3.45 -11.42 -0.62
N ASP A 24 4.60 -11.78 -0.07
CA ASP A 24 4.69 -12.12 1.34
C ASP A 24 4.34 -10.93 2.24
N ILE A 25 4.80 -9.73 1.86
CA ILE A 25 4.46 -8.51 2.60
C ILE A 25 2.95 -8.28 2.53
N TRP A 26 2.38 -8.37 1.34
CA TRP A 26 0.93 -8.19 1.15
C TRP A 26 0.15 -9.18 2.02
N ARG A 27 0.54 -10.45 1.98
CA ARG A 27 -0.13 -11.50 2.75
C ARG A 27 -0.10 -11.19 4.24
N SER A 28 1.06 -10.81 4.75
CA SER A 28 1.24 -10.46 6.15
C SER A 28 0.34 -9.28 6.55
N ALA A 29 0.36 -8.23 5.75
CA ALA A 29 -0.40 -7.00 6.05
C ALA A 29 -1.91 -7.26 5.98
N VAL A 30 -2.36 -7.96 4.95
CA VAL A 30 -3.79 -8.17 4.75
C VAL A 30 -4.37 -9.09 5.81
N ARG A 31 -3.65 -10.14 6.17
CA ARG A 31 -4.12 -11.04 7.23
C ARG A 31 -4.23 -10.35 8.57
N ALA A 32 -3.40 -9.35 8.81
CA ALA A 32 -3.42 -8.63 10.08
C ALA A 32 -4.51 -7.57 10.16
N THR A 33 -4.96 -7.01 9.01
CA THR A 33 -5.80 -5.82 9.01
C THR A 33 -7.09 -5.90 8.19
N HIS A 34 -7.23 -6.92 7.35
CA HIS A 34 -8.37 -7.02 6.43
C HIS A 34 -9.21 -8.26 6.75
N ASP A 35 -9.70 -8.35 7.99
CA ASP A 35 -10.50 -9.49 8.43
C ASP A 35 -11.87 -9.53 7.76
N PHE A 36 -12.29 -8.43 7.12
CA PHE A 36 -13.55 -8.38 6.38
C PHE A 36 -13.48 -9.07 5.01
N LEU A 37 -12.27 -9.37 4.54
CA LEU A 37 -12.07 -9.98 3.23
C LEU A 37 -12.26 -11.49 3.34
N ASP A 38 -13.17 -12.07 2.56
CA ASP A 38 -13.41 -13.52 2.66
C ASP A 38 -12.26 -14.29 2.00
N GLY A 39 -12.19 -15.61 2.32
CA GLY A 39 -11.07 -16.43 1.88
C GLY A 39 -10.95 -16.56 0.37
N SER A 40 -12.08 -16.59 -0.35
CA SER A 40 -12.03 -16.72 -1.81
C SER A 40 -11.53 -15.43 -2.46
N ASP A 41 -11.91 -14.27 -1.92
CA ASP A 41 -11.42 -13.00 -2.42
C ASP A 41 -9.94 -12.81 -2.10
N PHE A 42 -9.52 -13.24 -0.91
CA PHE A 42 -8.10 -13.20 -0.54
C PHE A 42 -7.28 -14.00 -1.54
N THR A 43 -7.68 -15.23 -1.82
CA THR A 43 -6.96 -16.10 -2.75
C THR A 43 -6.96 -15.52 -4.16
N ARG A 44 -8.10 -14.98 -4.60
CA ARG A 44 -8.22 -14.39 -5.93
C ARG A 44 -7.26 -13.21 -6.10
N ILE A 45 -7.24 -12.31 -5.13
CA ILE A 45 -6.36 -11.14 -5.20
C ILE A 45 -4.90 -11.57 -5.15
N GLU A 46 -4.57 -12.47 -4.22
CA GLU A 46 -3.19 -12.96 -4.08
C GLU A 46 -2.67 -13.54 -5.39
N SER A 47 -3.50 -14.33 -6.09
CA SER A 47 -3.08 -14.99 -7.31
C SER A 47 -2.85 -14.02 -8.46
N ARG A 48 -3.38 -12.79 -8.37
CA ARG A 48 -3.26 -11.80 -9.44
C ARG A 48 -2.21 -10.73 -9.18
N LEU A 49 -1.59 -10.73 -8.00
CA LEU A 49 -0.64 -9.67 -7.65
C LEU A 49 0.50 -9.60 -8.65
N ALA A 50 1.21 -10.70 -8.85
CA ALA A 50 2.40 -10.70 -9.69
C ALA A 50 2.07 -10.58 -11.17
N SER A 51 0.96 -11.18 -11.61
CA SER A 51 0.63 -11.21 -13.04
C SER A 51 -0.09 -9.96 -13.51
N ASP A 52 -0.95 -9.38 -12.66
CA ASP A 52 -1.84 -8.31 -13.11
C ASP A 52 -1.57 -6.99 -12.40
N TYR A 53 -1.40 -7.01 -11.08
CA TYR A 53 -1.39 -5.77 -10.31
C TYR A 53 -0.01 -5.13 -10.23
N PHE A 54 1.03 -5.91 -9.94
CA PHE A 54 2.38 -5.33 -9.84
C PHE A 54 2.86 -4.72 -11.15
N PRO A 55 2.67 -5.41 -12.31
CA PRO A 55 3.13 -4.81 -13.57
C PRO A 55 2.40 -3.53 -13.97
N ALA A 56 1.21 -3.28 -13.39
CA ALA A 56 0.41 -2.12 -13.76
C ALA A 56 0.82 -0.84 -13.03
N VAL A 57 1.74 -0.92 -12.06
CA VAL A 57 2.09 0.22 -11.23
C VAL A 57 3.60 0.39 -11.16
N THR A 58 4.02 1.58 -10.72
CA THR A 58 5.41 1.84 -10.37
C THR A 58 5.60 1.46 -8.91
N LEU A 59 6.47 0.49 -8.66
CA LEU A 59 6.67 -0.05 -7.31
C LEU A 59 7.88 0.57 -6.64
N THR A 60 7.67 1.06 -5.42
CA THR A 60 8.72 1.53 -4.52
C THR A 60 8.77 0.59 -3.34
N VAL A 61 9.96 0.10 -3.01
CA VAL A 61 10.17 -0.88 -1.95
C VAL A 61 10.87 -0.23 -0.78
N ALA A 62 10.37 -0.50 0.41
CA ALA A 62 11.05 -0.14 1.65
C ALA A 62 11.79 -1.37 2.14
N GLU A 63 13.10 -1.22 2.35
CA GLU A 63 13.88 -2.33 2.89
C GLU A 63 14.52 -1.90 4.20
N LYS A 64 14.61 -2.85 5.11
CA LYS A 64 15.21 -2.64 6.41
C LYS A 64 16.19 -3.76 6.66
N ASP A 65 17.44 -3.38 6.93
CA ASP A 65 18.51 -4.37 7.13
C ASP A 65 18.63 -5.30 5.92
N GLY A 66 18.46 -4.74 4.72
CA GLY A 66 18.61 -5.48 3.48
C GLY A 66 17.41 -6.33 3.08
N LYS A 67 16.30 -6.27 3.81
CA LYS A 67 15.12 -7.09 3.53
C LYS A 67 13.92 -6.22 3.19
N PRO A 68 13.16 -6.54 2.13
CA PRO A 68 11.92 -5.82 1.86
C PRO A 68 10.93 -5.98 3.00
N VAL A 69 10.40 -4.87 3.48
CA VAL A 69 9.44 -4.86 4.60
C VAL A 69 8.17 -4.09 4.27
N GLY A 70 8.12 -3.41 3.14
CA GLY A 70 6.94 -2.69 2.71
C GLY A 70 7.08 -2.25 1.27
N PHE A 71 5.97 -1.85 0.66
CA PHE A 71 6.02 -1.34 -0.71
C PHE A 71 4.82 -0.46 -1.00
N ALA A 72 5.00 0.40 -2.01
CA ALA A 72 3.94 1.25 -2.53
C ALA A 72 3.87 1.05 -4.05
N GLY A 73 2.66 1.06 -4.59
CA GLY A 73 2.44 0.98 -6.04
C GLY A 73 1.64 2.17 -6.50
N VAL A 74 2.12 2.85 -7.53
CA VAL A 74 1.53 4.10 -8.02
C VAL A 74 1.21 3.99 -9.51
N HIS A 75 0.02 4.46 -9.88
CA HIS A 75 -0.38 4.59 -11.27
C HIS A 75 -0.85 6.03 -11.47
N GLY A 76 -0.12 6.79 -12.28
CA GLY A 76 -0.42 8.21 -12.46
C GLY A 76 -0.28 8.95 -11.14
N ALA A 77 -1.33 9.65 -10.71
CA ALA A 77 -1.35 10.36 -9.43
C ALA A 77 -2.00 9.54 -8.32
N SER A 78 -2.32 8.28 -8.59
CA SER A 78 -3.09 7.45 -7.67
C SER A 78 -2.19 6.42 -6.98
N LEU A 79 -2.27 6.39 -5.65
CA LEU A 79 -1.62 5.35 -4.87
C LEU A 79 -2.54 4.14 -4.89
N GLU A 80 -2.09 3.08 -5.59
CA GLU A 80 -2.90 1.88 -5.76
C GLU A 80 -2.65 0.84 -4.68
N MET A 81 -1.42 0.82 -4.14
CA MET A 81 -1.04 -0.16 -3.12
C MET A 81 -0.11 0.49 -2.12
N LEU A 82 -0.31 0.18 -0.83
CA LEU A 82 0.60 0.58 0.25
C LEU A 82 0.48 -0.48 1.33
N PHE A 83 1.50 -1.30 1.46
CA PHE A 83 1.47 -2.41 2.41
C PHE A 83 2.79 -2.48 3.16
N VAL A 84 2.70 -2.79 4.46
CA VAL A 84 3.85 -2.93 5.34
C VAL A 84 3.70 -4.26 6.08
N SER A 85 4.78 -5.02 6.15
CA SER A 85 4.78 -6.28 6.88
C SER A 85 4.36 -6.05 8.33
N ASP A 86 3.47 -6.92 8.82
CA ASP A 86 2.97 -6.78 10.19
C ASP A 86 4.08 -6.85 11.23
N ALA A 87 5.17 -7.56 10.93
CA ALA A 87 6.29 -7.69 11.86
C ALA A 87 6.97 -6.36 12.18
N VAL A 88 6.86 -5.37 11.29
CA VAL A 88 7.49 -4.05 11.51
C VAL A 88 6.45 -2.94 11.57
N ARG A 89 5.22 -3.29 11.84
CA ARG A 89 4.12 -2.34 11.97
C ARG A 89 4.40 -1.35 13.09
N GLY A 90 3.98 -0.11 12.89
CA GLY A 90 4.14 0.93 13.91
C GLY A 90 5.52 1.58 13.92
N GLN A 91 6.36 1.30 12.94
CA GLN A 91 7.70 1.87 12.88
C GLN A 91 7.86 3.01 11.88
N GLY A 92 6.73 3.51 11.36
CA GLY A 92 6.77 4.67 10.44
C GLY A 92 7.08 4.34 9.00
N ILE A 93 7.09 3.07 8.63
CA ILE A 93 7.44 2.67 7.26
C ILE A 93 6.36 3.10 6.26
N GLY A 94 5.08 2.94 6.62
CA GLY A 94 3.99 3.39 5.76
C GLY A 94 4.05 4.89 5.53
N THR A 95 4.35 5.67 6.56
CA THR A 95 4.50 7.11 6.45
C THR A 95 5.66 7.47 5.53
N ALA A 96 6.79 6.77 5.66
CA ALA A 96 7.95 7.02 4.81
C ALA A 96 7.65 6.73 3.35
N LEU A 97 6.98 5.59 3.07
CA LEU A 97 6.60 5.24 1.71
C LEU A 97 5.63 6.26 1.11
N LEU A 98 4.62 6.66 1.89
CA LEU A 98 3.65 7.63 1.41
C LEU A 98 4.32 8.97 1.11
N SER A 99 5.18 9.45 2.01
CA SER A 99 5.91 10.71 1.79
C SER A 99 6.76 10.65 0.54
N GLU A 100 7.41 9.51 0.30
CA GLU A 100 8.26 9.32 -0.87
C GLU A 100 7.45 9.44 -2.16
N VAL A 101 6.31 8.74 -2.24
CA VAL A 101 5.54 8.75 -3.49
C VAL A 101 4.82 10.08 -3.71
N ILE A 102 4.44 10.78 -2.64
CA ILE A 102 3.90 12.13 -2.78
C ILE A 102 4.97 13.07 -3.34
N ALA A 103 6.18 13.03 -2.75
CA ALA A 103 7.24 13.97 -3.12
C ALA A 103 7.81 13.68 -4.49
N HIS A 104 7.96 12.41 -4.86
CA HIS A 104 8.72 12.05 -6.06
C HIS A 104 7.89 11.45 -7.18
N GLN A 105 6.64 11.09 -6.94
CA GLN A 105 5.78 10.51 -7.98
C GLN A 105 4.46 11.25 -8.13
N GLY A 106 4.27 12.34 -7.39
CA GLY A 106 3.10 13.19 -7.57
C GLY A 106 1.80 12.58 -7.10
N VAL A 107 1.83 11.68 -6.14
CA VAL A 107 0.61 11.06 -5.62
C VAL A 107 -0.27 12.11 -4.96
N SER A 108 -1.55 12.11 -5.33
CA SER A 108 -2.55 13.00 -4.74
C SER A 108 -3.87 12.30 -4.49
N LYS A 109 -4.02 11.03 -4.88
CA LYS A 109 -5.28 10.29 -4.76
C LYS A 109 -5.04 8.91 -4.18
N VAL A 110 -6.00 8.43 -3.39
CA VAL A 110 -6.00 7.06 -2.90
C VAL A 110 -7.43 6.59 -2.73
N ASP A 111 -7.67 5.32 -3.04
CA ASP A 111 -8.94 4.66 -2.75
C ASP A 111 -8.75 3.73 -1.58
N VAL A 112 -9.69 3.76 -0.65
CA VAL A 112 -9.61 3.00 0.60
C VAL A 112 -10.87 2.20 0.78
N ASN A 113 -10.73 0.91 1.09
CA ASN A 113 -11.90 0.11 1.44
C ASN A 113 -12.56 0.70 2.68
N GLU A 114 -13.87 0.91 2.61
CA GLU A 114 -14.63 1.55 3.69
C GLU A 114 -14.50 0.79 5.01
N GLN A 115 -14.34 -0.51 4.94
CA GLN A 115 -14.24 -1.35 6.14
C GLN A 115 -12.85 -1.34 6.76
N ASN A 116 -11.87 -0.76 6.07
CA ASN A 116 -10.51 -0.65 6.59
C ASN A 116 -10.36 0.68 7.30
N HIS A 117 -10.85 0.74 8.54
CA HIS A 117 -10.86 1.98 9.32
C HIS A 117 -9.45 2.46 9.65
N GLY A 118 -8.52 1.53 9.84
CA GLY A 118 -7.14 1.90 10.13
C GLY A 118 -6.49 2.63 8.97
N ALA A 119 -6.70 2.15 7.75
CA ALA A 119 -6.18 2.82 6.56
C ALA A 119 -6.83 4.18 6.37
N TYR A 120 -8.14 4.27 6.56
CA TYR A 120 -8.84 5.54 6.42
C TYR A 120 -8.25 6.58 7.38
N GLY A 121 -8.12 6.22 8.65
CA GLY A 121 -7.56 7.12 9.65
C GLY A 121 -6.12 7.52 9.35
N PHE A 122 -5.33 6.57 8.84
CA PHE A 122 -3.96 6.85 8.44
C PHE A 122 -3.92 7.94 7.35
N TYR A 123 -4.74 7.80 6.31
CA TYR A 123 -4.72 8.79 5.22
C TYR A 123 -5.27 10.14 5.67
N VAL A 124 -6.32 10.15 6.52
CA VAL A 124 -6.82 11.40 7.07
C VAL A 124 -5.72 12.11 7.85
N SER A 125 -4.97 11.38 8.66
CA SER A 125 -3.90 11.96 9.46
C SER A 125 -2.75 12.51 8.61
N ARG A 126 -2.67 12.09 7.34
CA ARG A 126 -1.63 12.54 6.41
C ARG A 126 -2.13 13.60 5.43
N GLY A 127 -3.31 14.14 5.65
CA GLY A 127 -3.81 15.25 4.85
C GLY A 127 -4.74 14.88 3.72
N PHE A 128 -5.15 13.63 3.62
CA PHE A 128 -6.14 13.23 2.62
C PHE A 128 -7.54 13.47 3.15
N VAL A 129 -8.43 13.88 2.25
CA VAL A 129 -9.84 14.12 2.57
C VAL A 129 -10.71 13.28 1.66
N ARG A 130 -11.82 12.80 2.20
CA ARG A 130 -12.77 12.01 1.42
C ARG A 130 -13.50 12.92 0.43
N VAL A 131 -13.52 12.52 -0.84
CA VAL A 131 -14.20 13.29 -1.90
C VAL A 131 -15.31 12.48 -2.57
N GLY A 132 -15.41 11.17 -2.32
CA GLY A 132 -16.45 10.36 -2.92
C GLY A 132 -16.49 8.96 -2.34
N ARG A 133 -17.42 8.17 -2.85
CA ARG A 133 -17.64 6.79 -2.42
C ARG A 133 -18.26 5.99 -3.56
N SER A 134 -17.79 4.76 -3.73
CA SER A 134 -18.39 3.80 -4.65
C SER A 134 -18.89 2.60 -3.85
N GLU A 135 -20.02 2.03 -4.26
CA GLU A 135 -20.59 0.86 -3.56
C GLU A 135 -19.79 -0.40 -3.80
N LEU A 136 -19.08 -0.47 -4.92
CA LEU A 136 -18.29 -1.63 -5.32
C LEU A 136 -16.84 -1.21 -5.49
N ASP A 137 -15.94 -2.18 -5.37
CA ASP A 137 -14.52 -1.91 -5.64
C ASP A 137 -14.26 -1.92 -7.16
N ALA A 138 -12.99 -1.74 -7.55
CA ALA A 138 -12.60 -1.65 -8.96
C ALA A 138 -12.89 -2.94 -9.74
N ASP A 139 -13.02 -4.07 -9.03
CA ASP A 139 -13.34 -5.36 -9.64
C ASP A 139 -14.84 -5.68 -9.55
N SER A 140 -15.67 -4.69 -9.25
CA SER A 140 -17.14 -4.82 -9.12
C SER A 140 -17.54 -5.78 -8.02
N ARG A 141 -16.73 -5.91 -6.98
CA ARG A 141 -17.03 -6.74 -5.82
C ARG A 141 -17.70 -5.88 -4.74
N PRO A 142 -18.46 -6.48 -3.81
CA PRO A 142 -19.24 -5.73 -2.82
C PRO A 142 -18.38 -5.21 -1.66
N TYR A 143 -17.34 -4.47 -1.98
CA TYR A 143 -16.47 -3.81 -1.01
C TYR A 143 -16.52 -2.31 -1.28
N PRO A 144 -17.38 -1.57 -0.54
CA PRO A 144 -17.49 -0.12 -0.77
C PRO A 144 -16.14 0.57 -0.60
N THR A 145 -15.88 1.50 -1.49
CA THR A 145 -14.58 2.17 -1.59
C THR A 145 -14.76 3.66 -1.37
N LEU A 146 -13.93 4.24 -0.52
CA LEU A 146 -13.89 5.68 -0.29
C LEU A 146 -12.80 6.28 -1.16
N HIS A 147 -13.15 7.34 -1.88
CA HIS A 147 -12.20 8.05 -2.74
C HIS A 147 -11.66 9.25 -1.96
N MET A 148 -10.34 9.35 -1.87
CA MET A 148 -9.70 10.39 -1.10
C MET A 148 -8.69 11.15 -1.93
N GLU A 149 -8.53 12.43 -1.63
CA GLU A 149 -7.55 13.27 -2.30
C GLU A 149 -6.74 14.04 -1.28
N LEU A 150 -5.47 14.24 -1.60
CA LEU A 150 -4.58 15.02 -0.75
C LEU A 150 -5.02 16.47 -0.76
N SER A 151 -5.27 17.03 0.41
CA SER A 151 -5.67 18.41 0.52
C SER A 151 -4.49 19.33 0.24
N THR A 152 -4.67 20.28 -0.64
CA THR A 152 -3.65 21.29 -0.94
C THR A 152 -3.89 22.59 -0.18
N ASN A 153 -4.96 22.66 0.56
CA ASN A 153 -5.24 23.85 1.37
C ASN A 153 -4.32 23.87 2.58
N ARG A 154 -3.84 25.04 2.88
CA ARG A 154 -2.98 25.24 4.06
C ARG A 154 -3.59 26.25 4.96
#